data_e51509c956f92d3c7a3158cd6380b88a
#
_entry.id   e51509c956f92d3c7a3158cd6380b88a
#
_cell.length_a   1.000
_cell.length_b   1.000
_cell.length_c   1.000
_cell.angle_alpha   90.00
_cell.angle_beta   90.00
_cell.angle_gamma   90.00
#
_symmetry.space_group_name_H-M   'P 1'
#
loop_
_entity.id
_entity.type
_entity.pdbx_description
1 polymer ?
#
loop_
_entity_poly.entity_id
_entity_poly.type
_entity_poly.pdbx_seq_one_letter_code
_entity_poly.pdbx_strand_id
1 'polypeptide(L)'
;MAITQERKQELISRFGDDASDTGKTEVQAALLTERINDLNEHLREHRKDHHSRRGLLMLVGRRRRLLNYLRDSDLERYRTVLRELGLRR
;
A
#
# COMPACT_ATOMS: atom_id res chain seq x y z
N MET A 1 6.55 13.27 -0.90
CA MET A 1 5.74 12.08 -1.12
C MET A 1 6.41 10.76 -0.74
N ALA A 2 7.63 10.82 -0.36
CA ALA A 2 8.29 9.64 0.16
C ALA A 2 7.78 9.35 1.57
N ILE A 3 7.60 8.07 1.87
CA ILE A 3 7.22 7.65 3.21
C ILE A 3 8.40 7.89 4.13
N THR A 4 8.16 8.47 5.31
CA THR A 4 9.24 8.68 6.27
C THR A 4 9.72 7.32 6.79
N GLN A 5 10.97 7.28 7.27
CA GLN A 5 11.53 6.05 7.81
C GLN A 5 10.74 5.56 9.03
N GLU A 6 10.29 6.49 9.87
CA GLU A 6 9.48 6.15 11.03
C GLU A 6 8.16 5.50 10.65
N ARG A 7 7.47 6.07 9.67
CA ARG A 7 6.19 5.52 9.20
C ARG A 7 6.39 4.16 8.55
N LYS A 8 7.47 4.00 7.79
CA LYS A 8 7.81 2.73 7.18
C LYS A 8 8.01 1.65 8.24
N GLN A 9 8.74 1.97 9.31
CA GLN A 9 8.96 1.02 10.40
C GLN A 9 7.67 0.67 11.14
N GLU A 10 6.79 1.64 11.33
CA GLU A 10 5.47 1.38 11.90
C GLU A 10 4.70 0.34 11.08
N LEU A 11 4.67 0.52 9.76
CA LEU A 11 3.93 -0.39 8.89
C LEU A 11 4.56 -1.77 8.86
N ILE A 12 5.88 -1.85 8.85
CA ILE A 12 6.59 -3.12 8.89
C ILE A 12 6.28 -3.86 10.20
N SER A 13 6.30 -3.16 11.31
CA SER A 13 5.99 -3.76 12.62
C SER A 13 4.54 -4.21 12.71
N ARG A 14 3.62 -3.43 12.14
CA ARG A 14 2.19 -3.73 12.21
C ARG A 14 1.79 -4.90 11.33
N PHE A 15 2.32 -4.99 10.11
CA PHE A 15 1.90 -5.99 9.13
C PHE A 15 2.90 -7.13 8.95
N GLY A 16 4.14 -6.93 9.33
CA GLY A 16 5.17 -7.95 9.21
C GLY A 16 5.26 -8.80 10.47
N ASP A 17 6.04 -9.87 10.40
CA ASP A 17 6.26 -10.73 11.54
C ASP A 17 7.31 -10.16 12.49
N ASP A 18 8.23 -9.34 11.98
CA ASP A 18 9.21 -8.63 12.80
C ASP A 18 9.60 -7.32 12.11
N ALA A 19 10.45 -6.53 12.78
CA ALA A 19 10.79 -5.19 12.32
C ALA A 19 11.58 -5.15 11.02
N SER A 20 12.14 -6.27 10.58
CA SER A 20 12.91 -6.34 9.34
C SER A 20 12.13 -7.01 8.19
N ASP A 21 10.88 -7.39 8.41
CA ASP A 21 10.08 -8.13 7.44
C ASP A 21 9.49 -7.19 6.40
N THR A 22 10.31 -6.83 5.40
CA THR A 22 9.87 -5.94 4.33
C THR A 22 9.32 -6.67 3.11
N GLY A 23 9.49 -8.00 3.06
CA GLY A 23 9.08 -8.79 1.90
C GLY A 23 7.69 -9.39 1.97
N LYS A 24 7.03 -9.31 3.12
CA LYS A 24 5.70 -9.88 3.29
C LYS A 24 4.68 -9.13 2.44
N THR A 25 3.77 -9.85 1.82
CA THR A 25 2.78 -9.27 0.92
C THR A 25 1.97 -8.16 1.59
N GLU A 26 1.55 -8.37 2.84
CA GLU A 26 0.79 -7.38 3.60
C GLU A 26 1.59 -6.11 3.83
N VAL A 27 2.88 -6.22 4.13
CA VAL A 27 3.74 -5.07 4.33
C VAL A 27 3.84 -4.26 3.04
N GLN A 28 4.06 -4.94 1.92
CA GLN A 28 4.17 -4.25 0.63
C GLN A 28 2.86 -3.56 0.26
N ALA A 29 1.72 -4.20 0.49
CA ALA A 29 0.42 -3.60 0.23
C ALA A 29 0.21 -2.36 1.11
N ALA A 30 0.63 -2.42 2.38
CA ALA A 30 0.51 -1.29 3.29
C ALA A 30 1.39 -0.12 2.85
N LEU A 31 2.63 -0.39 2.44
CA LEU A 31 3.53 0.65 1.95
C LEU A 31 3.00 1.30 0.67
N LEU A 32 2.45 0.50 -0.24
CA LEU A 32 1.84 1.03 -1.47
C LEU A 32 0.63 1.90 -1.15
N THR A 33 -0.17 1.50 -0.17
CA THR A 33 -1.35 2.27 0.24
C THR A 33 -0.94 3.65 0.76
N GLU A 34 0.13 3.72 1.56
CA GLU A 34 0.66 5.00 2.02
C GLU A 34 1.08 5.89 0.86
N ARG A 35 1.80 5.34 -0.11
CA ARG A 35 2.23 6.10 -1.29
C ARG A 35 1.05 6.56 -2.13
N ILE A 36 0.05 5.70 -2.29
CA ILE A 36 -1.17 6.03 -3.04
C ILE A 36 -1.88 7.20 -2.38
N ASN A 37 -2.01 7.18 -1.05
CA ASN A 37 -2.65 8.27 -0.32
C ASN A 37 -1.88 9.57 -0.48
N ASP A 38 -0.55 9.52 -0.42
CA ASP A 38 0.28 10.71 -0.61
C ASP A 38 0.12 11.29 -2.01
N LEU A 39 0.09 10.44 -3.05
CA LEU A 39 -0.11 10.89 -4.42
C LEU A 39 -1.51 11.47 -4.64
N ASN A 40 -2.52 10.89 -4.00
CA ASN A 40 -3.88 11.43 -4.07
C ASN A 40 -3.92 12.84 -3.50
N GLU A 41 -3.25 13.08 -2.37
CA GLU A 41 -3.16 14.41 -1.78
C GLU A 41 -2.43 15.38 -2.71
N HIS A 42 -1.32 14.93 -3.27
CA HIS A 42 -0.55 15.74 -4.22
C HIS A 42 -1.42 16.15 -5.42
N LEU A 43 -2.18 15.21 -5.97
CA LEU A 43 -3.00 15.44 -7.15
C LEU A 43 -4.21 16.34 -6.89
N ARG A 44 -4.64 16.49 -5.64
CA ARG A 44 -5.68 17.44 -5.30
C ARG A 44 -5.22 18.87 -5.54
N GLU A 45 -3.95 19.13 -5.29
CA GLU A 45 -3.36 20.46 -5.46
C GLU A 45 -2.75 20.66 -6.84
N HIS A 46 -2.34 19.58 -7.48
CA HIS A 46 -1.65 19.62 -8.78
C HIS A 46 -2.38 18.74 -9.80
N ARG A 47 -3.58 19.17 -10.16
CA ARG A 47 -4.49 18.38 -11.01
C ARG A 47 -3.93 18.05 -12.39
N LYS A 48 -3.03 18.87 -12.90
CA LYS A 48 -2.46 18.70 -14.23
C LYS A 48 -1.14 17.96 -14.22
N ASP A 49 -0.73 17.43 -13.08
CA ASP A 49 0.48 16.65 -12.99
C ASP A 49 0.22 15.23 -13.53
N HIS A 50 0.27 15.10 -14.84
CA HIS A 50 -0.02 13.83 -15.51
C HIS A 50 1.01 12.77 -15.21
N HIS A 51 2.24 13.14 -14.92
CA HIS A 51 3.30 12.22 -14.56
C HIS A 51 2.97 11.51 -13.23
N SER A 52 2.59 12.29 -12.23
CA SER A 52 2.19 11.73 -10.94
C SER A 52 0.92 10.90 -11.04
N ARG A 53 -0.02 11.32 -11.87
CA ARG A 53 -1.25 10.54 -12.09
C ARG A 53 -0.95 9.17 -12.68
N ARG A 54 -0.04 9.12 -13.64
CA ARG A 54 0.40 7.86 -14.23
C ARG A 54 1.06 6.97 -13.17
N GLY A 55 1.92 7.55 -12.33
CA GLY A 55 2.55 6.84 -11.23
C GLY A 55 1.53 6.26 -10.26
N LEU A 56 0.50 7.04 -9.94
CA LEU A 56 -0.57 6.59 -9.06
C LEU A 56 -1.27 5.36 -9.62
N LEU A 57 -1.62 5.38 -10.91
CA LEU A 57 -2.28 4.24 -11.54
C LEU A 57 -1.41 2.99 -11.53
N MET A 58 -0.11 3.15 -11.69
CA MET A 58 0.83 2.03 -11.61
C MET A 58 0.86 1.43 -10.20
N LEU A 59 0.86 2.27 -9.18
CA LEU A 59 0.87 1.81 -7.79
C LEU A 59 -0.44 1.10 -7.43
N VAL A 60 -1.57 1.63 -7.88
CA VAL A 60 -2.87 1.01 -7.66
C VAL A 60 -2.93 -0.38 -8.31
N GLY A 61 -2.42 -0.49 -9.54
CA GLY A 61 -2.37 -1.78 -10.23
C GLY A 61 -1.48 -2.78 -9.52
N ARG A 62 -0.34 -2.32 -9.01
CA ARG A 62 0.59 -3.17 -8.27
C ARG A 62 -0.03 -3.67 -6.96
N ARG A 63 -0.70 -2.78 -6.22
CA ARG A 63 -1.38 -3.15 -5.00
C ARG A 63 -2.46 -4.19 -5.27
N ARG A 64 -3.23 -4.02 -6.36
CA ARG A 64 -4.27 -4.96 -6.75
C ARG A 64 -3.69 -6.36 -6.98
N ARG A 65 -2.56 -6.44 -7.68
CA ARG A 65 -1.92 -7.72 -7.95
C ARG A 65 -1.46 -8.40 -6.65
N LEU A 66 -0.88 -7.62 -5.73
CA LEU A 66 -0.46 -8.16 -4.44
C LEU A 66 -1.65 -8.67 -3.63
N LEU A 67 -2.73 -7.92 -3.59
CA LEU A 67 -3.92 -8.30 -2.84
C LEU A 67 -4.62 -9.50 -3.47
N ASN A 68 -4.66 -9.59 -4.79
CA ASN A 68 -5.23 -10.76 -5.47
C ASN A 68 -4.43 -12.01 -5.17
N TYR A 69 -3.11 -11.90 -5.17
CA TYR A 69 -2.24 -13.00 -4.82
C TYR A 69 -2.52 -13.47 -3.38
N LEU A 70 -2.63 -12.53 -2.46
CA LEU A 70 -2.89 -12.85 -1.06
C LEU A 70 -4.26 -13.51 -0.90
N ARG A 71 -5.28 -13.02 -1.58
CA ARG A 71 -6.62 -13.62 -1.56
C ARG A 71 -6.58 -15.08 -1.98
N ASP A 72 -5.85 -15.37 -3.04
CA ASP A 72 -5.76 -16.72 -3.58
C ASP A 72 -4.92 -17.63 -2.71
N SER A 73 -3.97 -17.08 -1.95
CA SER A 73 -3.09 -17.86 -1.08
C SER A 73 -3.65 -18.05 0.33
N ASP A 74 -4.28 -17.01 0.88
CA ASP A 74 -4.75 -17.04 2.27
C ASP A 74 -5.86 -16.00 2.43
N LEU A 75 -7.10 -16.47 2.33
CA LEU A 75 -8.28 -15.59 2.36
C LEU A 75 -8.42 -14.84 3.68
N GLU A 76 -8.09 -15.47 4.80
CA GLU A 76 -8.20 -14.81 6.10
C GLU A 76 -7.22 -13.64 6.23
N ARG A 77 -5.99 -13.82 5.78
CA ARG A 77 -5.00 -12.74 5.78
C ARG A 77 -5.44 -11.62 4.85
N TYR A 78 -6.01 -11.97 3.70
CA TYR A 78 -6.53 -11.00 2.76
C TYR A 78 -7.61 -10.12 3.40
N ARG A 79 -8.57 -10.75 4.06
CA ARG A 79 -9.66 -10.01 4.72
C ARG A 79 -9.15 -9.12 5.84
N THR A 80 -8.18 -9.61 6.61
CA THR A 80 -7.58 -8.85 7.70
C THR A 80 -6.88 -7.61 7.18
N VAL A 81 -6.09 -7.74 6.11
CA VAL A 81 -5.34 -6.60 5.59
C VAL A 81 -6.28 -5.56 4.95
N LEU A 82 -7.36 -5.99 4.28
CA LEU A 82 -8.34 -5.06 3.75
C LEU A 82 -8.95 -4.21 4.87
N ARG A 83 -9.32 -4.86 5.97
CA ARG A 83 -9.91 -4.17 7.11
C ARG A 83 -8.92 -3.20 7.73
N GLU A 84 -7.68 -3.65 7.92
CA GLU A 84 -6.65 -2.84 8.54
C GLU A 84 -6.24 -1.64 7.69
N LEU A 85 -6.29 -1.76 6.38
CA LEU A 85 -5.96 -0.67 5.47
C LEU A 85 -7.17 0.18 5.09
N GLY A 86 -8.36 -0.18 5.56
CA GLY A 86 -9.58 0.55 5.24
C GLY A 86 -10.00 0.41 3.78
N LEU A 87 -9.67 -0.69 3.15
CA LEU A 87 -10.03 -0.93 1.76
C LEU A 87 -11.32 -1.73 1.67
N ARG A 88 -12.04 -1.57 0.57
CA ARG A 88 -13.31 -2.24 0.40
C ARG A 88 -13.21 -3.67 -0.11
N ARG A 89 -12.10 -4.01 -0.69
CA ARG A 89 -11.97 -5.33 -1.31
C ARG A 89 -10.57 -5.77 -1.33
#